data_2ffd8b99a23b1f2914396132b3511c27
#
_entry.id   2ffd8b99a23b1f2914396132b3511c27
#
_cell.length_a   1.000
_cell.length_b   1.000
_cell.length_c   1.000
_cell.angle_alpha   90.00
_cell.angle_beta   90.00
_cell.angle_gamma   90.00
#
_symmetry.space_group_name_H-M   'P 1'
#
loop_
_entity.id
_entity.type
_entity.pdbx_description
1 polymer ?
#
loop_
_entity_poly.entity_id
_entity_poly.type
_entity_poly.pdbx_seq_one_letter_code
_entity_poly.pdbx_strand_id
1 'polypeptide(L)'
;GARRRLSLTGTPFRSDTAAIPFVTYAPDSNGIRRSQADYTYGYADALAENVVRPVIFMSYSGQMRWRTKAGDEVSARLGEPLTKDLESQAWRTALDPAGEWIPAVLAAADQRLSEIRRQIPDAGGLVIATDREKARAYARQLAAITGEKPTVVLSDDNGASEKIEQFSASNQRWMVAVRMVSEGVDVPRLAVGVYATSTSTPLFFAQAIGRFVRARRPGETASVFLPSVTPLLALAAELETERDHALDRPAKEDDVQDLFANPEDRLIAAANREEKASDALLPGFEAMDSTAEFDRVLFDGGEFGTGAMVGSVEEQEFLGIPGL
;
A
#
# COMPACT_ATOMS: atom_id res chain seq x y z
N GLY A 1 -0.13 -33.14 -26.18
CA GLY A 1 -0.72 -32.00 -25.48
C GLY A 1 -1.19 -32.40 -24.09
N ALA A 2 -1.17 -31.46 -23.14
CA ALA A 2 -1.66 -31.68 -21.77
C ALA A 2 -3.17 -31.99 -21.79
N ARG A 3 -3.62 -33.00 -21.04
CA ARG A 3 -5.04 -33.36 -20.92
C ARG A 3 -5.78 -32.43 -19.92
N ARG A 4 -5.07 -31.80 -19.00
CA ARG A 4 -5.60 -30.88 -18.00
C ARG A 4 -4.59 -29.76 -17.78
N ARG A 5 -5.07 -28.58 -17.38
CA ARG A 5 -4.26 -27.41 -17.01
C ARG A 5 -4.75 -26.91 -15.68
N LEU A 6 -3.84 -26.50 -14.82
CA LEU A 6 -4.11 -25.84 -13.55
C LEU A 6 -3.47 -24.46 -13.61
N SER A 7 -4.27 -23.42 -13.39
CA SER A 7 -3.80 -22.05 -13.24
C SER A 7 -4.04 -21.62 -11.80
N LEU A 8 -2.99 -21.22 -11.11
CA LEU A 8 -3.04 -20.73 -9.74
C LEU A 8 -2.52 -19.29 -9.72
N THR A 9 -3.25 -18.41 -9.08
CA THR A 9 -2.81 -17.02 -8.87
C THR A 9 -3.47 -16.44 -7.62
N GLY A 10 -2.73 -15.65 -6.85
CA GLY A 10 -3.28 -14.85 -5.77
C GLY A 10 -3.73 -13.46 -6.24
N THR A 11 -3.37 -13.08 -7.48
CA THR A 11 -3.71 -11.76 -8.07
C THR A 11 -4.16 -11.96 -9.50
N PRO A 12 -5.44 -12.37 -9.74
CA PRO A 12 -5.97 -12.62 -11.09
C PRO A 12 -6.25 -11.32 -11.85
N PHE A 13 -5.42 -10.32 -11.69
CA PHE A 13 -5.55 -9.01 -12.31
C PHE A 13 -4.55 -8.87 -13.46
N ARG A 14 -4.93 -8.06 -14.43
CA ARG A 14 -4.05 -7.58 -15.48
C ARG A 14 -4.07 -6.05 -15.49
N SER A 15 -2.99 -5.46 -15.92
CA SER A 15 -2.92 -4.02 -16.18
C SER A 15 -3.67 -3.59 -17.45
N ASP A 16 -4.08 -4.57 -18.26
CA ASP A 16 -4.81 -4.38 -19.51
C ASP A 16 -6.18 -5.08 -19.49
N THR A 17 -7.02 -4.82 -20.50
CA THR A 17 -8.33 -5.45 -20.68
C THR A 17 -8.28 -6.79 -21.42
N ALA A 18 -7.08 -7.31 -21.75
CA ALA A 18 -6.94 -8.57 -22.44
C ALA A 18 -7.29 -9.76 -21.54
N ALA A 19 -7.96 -10.76 -22.08
CA ALA A 19 -8.29 -11.96 -21.35
C ALA A 19 -7.03 -12.71 -20.92
N ILE A 20 -7.02 -13.21 -19.68
CA ILE A 20 -5.97 -14.09 -19.19
C ILE A 20 -6.08 -15.42 -19.94
N PRO A 21 -5.00 -15.91 -20.57
CA PRO A 21 -5.06 -17.16 -21.31
C PRO A 21 -5.57 -18.33 -20.46
N PHE A 22 -6.50 -19.10 -20.99
CA PHE A 22 -7.10 -20.29 -20.37
C PHE A 22 -8.04 -20.02 -19.17
N VAL A 23 -8.40 -18.78 -18.91
CA VAL A 23 -9.41 -18.40 -17.92
C VAL A 23 -10.76 -18.22 -18.60
N THR A 24 -11.81 -18.75 -17.98
CA THR A 24 -13.19 -18.56 -18.45
C THR A 24 -13.73 -17.25 -17.89
N TYR A 25 -14.54 -16.56 -18.69
CA TYR A 25 -15.18 -15.29 -18.31
C TYR A 25 -16.70 -15.40 -18.49
N ALA A 26 -17.44 -14.86 -17.52
CA ALA A 26 -18.89 -14.72 -17.61
C ALA A 26 -19.34 -13.30 -17.25
N PRO A 27 -20.45 -12.80 -17.84
CA PRO A 27 -21.00 -11.50 -17.49
C PRO A 27 -21.59 -11.53 -16.07
N ASP A 28 -21.32 -10.48 -15.30
CA ASP A 28 -21.98 -10.22 -14.03
C ASP A 28 -23.37 -9.59 -14.23
N SER A 29 -24.05 -9.21 -13.14
CA SER A 29 -25.37 -8.56 -13.15
C SER A 29 -25.41 -7.25 -13.92
N ASN A 30 -24.25 -6.60 -14.14
CA ASN A 30 -24.09 -5.36 -14.87
C ASN A 30 -23.63 -5.57 -16.32
N GLY A 31 -23.51 -6.82 -16.77
CA GLY A 31 -23.02 -7.19 -18.09
C GLY A 31 -21.50 -7.15 -18.24
N ILE A 32 -20.75 -6.87 -17.18
CA ILE A 32 -19.28 -6.85 -17.19
C ILE A 32 -18.77 -8.29 -17.13
N ARG A 33 -17.90 -8.65 -18.07
CA ARG A 33 -17.30 -10.00 -18.10
C ARG A 33 -16.23 -10.13 -17.04
N ARG A 34 -16.45 -11.03 -16.06
CA ARG A 34 -15.50 -11.34 -14.98
C ARG A 34 -14.93 -12.75 -15.14
N SER A 35 -13.69 -12.91 -14.68
CA SER A 35 -13.05 -14.22 -14.64
C SER A 35 -13.82 -15.17 -13.72
N GLN A 36 -13.98 -16.42 -14.14
CA GLN A 36 -14.55 -17.49 -13.33
C GLN A 36 -13.43 -18.40 -12.83
N ALA A 37 -13.33 -18.54 -11.53
CA ALA A 37 -12.47 -19.54 -10.91
C ALA A 37 -13.25 -20.81 -10.67
N ASP A 38 -12.61 -21.97 -10.88
CA ASP A 38 -13.18 -23.28 -10.47
C ASP A 38 -13.21 -23.39 -8.93
N TYR A 39 -12.27 -22.73 -8.26
CA TYR A 39 -12.18 -22.62 -6.81
C TYR A 39 -11.53 -21.30 -6.43
N THR A 40 -12.14 -20.64 -5.45
CA THR A 40 -11.59 -19.41 -4.86
C THR A 40 -11.32 -19.64 -3.38
N TYR A 41 -10.10 -19.35 -2.94
CA TYR A 41 -9.72 -19.30 -1.54
C TYR A 41 -9.29 -17.87 -1.25
N GLY A 42 -10.22 -17.09 -0.72
CA GLY A 42 -10.07 -15.66 -0.51
C GLY A 42 -9.32 -15.32 0.76
N TYR A 43 -9.08 -14.02 0.95
CA TYR A 43 -8.46 -13.49 2.17
C TYR A 43 -9.38 -13.76 3.38
N ALA A 44 -10.71 -13.60 3.23
CA ALA A 44 -11.68 -13.91 4.28
C ALA A 44 -11.64 -15.39 4.70
N ASP A 45 -11.56 -16.32 3.73
CA ASP A 45 -11.43 -17.76 4.03
C ASP A 45 -10.14 -18.04 4.78
N ALA A 46 -9.04 -17.44 4.31
CA ALA A 46 -7.73 -17.60 4.92
C ALA A 46 -7.64 -17.01 6.35
N LEU A 47 -8.38 -15.92 6.60
CA LEU A 47 -8.53 -15.35 7.95
C LEU A 47 -9.33 -16.29 8.86
N ALA A 48 -10.48 -16.79 8.39
CA ALA A 48 -11.32 -17.71 9.15
C ALA A 48 -10.58 -18.99 9.53
N GLU A 49 -9.68 -19.46 8.66
CA GLU A 49 -8.81 -20.60 8.89
C GLU A 49 -7.51 -20.29 9.64
N ASN A 50 -7.28 -19.02 10.00
CA ASN A 50 -6.04 -18.54 10.65
C ASN A 50 -4.76 -18.81 9.86
N VAL A 51 -4.83 -18.87 8.54
CA VAL A 51 -3.69 -19.03 7.64
C VAL A 51 -2.98 -17.68 7.45
N VAL A 52 -3.75 -16.60 7.44
CA VAL A 52 -3.25 -15.23 7.38
C VAL A 52 -3.70 -14.44 8.61
N ARG A 53 -3.06 -13.31 8.86
CA ARG A 53 -3.46 -12.38 9.92
C ARG A 53 -4.22 -11.18 9.36
N PRO A 54 -5.10 -10.57 10.16
CA PRO A 54 -5.79 -9.35 9.77
C PRO A 54 -4.81 -8.18 9.62
N VAL A 55 -5.07 -7.35 8.62
CA VAL A 55 -4.39 -6.07 8.40
C VAL A 55 -5.32 -4.95 8.83
N ILE A 56 -4.85 -4.11 9.73
CA ILE A 56 -5.57 -2.93 10.24
C ILE A 56 -5.03 -1.71 9.49
N PHE A 57 -5.89 -1.00 8.77
CA PHE A 57 -5.51 0.22 8.10
C PHE A 57 -5.72 1.43 9.00
N MET A 58 -4.68 2.22 9.15
CA MET A 58 -4.68 3.47 9.90
C MET A 58 -4.52 4.63 8.93
N SER A 59 -5.60 5.34 8.64
CA SER A 59 -5.56 6.47 7.73
C SER A 59 -5.23 7.77 8.44
N TYR A 60 -4.38 8.57 7.80
CA TYR A 60 -3.95 9.88 8.28
C TYR A 60 -4.35 10.96 7.30
N SER A 61 -5.06 11.96 7.80
CA SER A 61 -5.40 13.20 7.11
C SER A 61 -4.40 14.31 7.46
N GLY A 62 -4.76 15.54 7.17
CA GLY A 62 -4.03 16.74 7.57
C GLY A 62 -4.18 17.87 6.56
N GLN A 63 -3.77 19.06 6.96
CA GLN A 63 -3.75 20.24 6.09
C GLN A 63 -2.52 20.21 5.21
N MET A 64 -2.73 20.44 3.91
CA MET A 64 -1.69 20.49 2.89
C MET A 64 -1.69 21.87 2.24
N ARG A 65 -0.51 22.47 2.10
CA ARG A 65 -0.31 23.75 1.42
C ARG A 65 0.76 23.62 0.36
N TRP A 66 0.47 24.15 -0.80
CA TRP A 66 1.43 24.16 -1.91
C TRP A 66 1.25 25.40 -2.77
N ARG A 67 2.25 25.70 -3.59
CA ARG A 67 2.22 26.78 -4.57
C ARG A 67 2.10 26.21 -5.97
N THR A 68 1.18 26.76 -6.75
CA THR A 68 1.00 26.42 -8.16
C THR A 68 2.08 27.13 -9.02
N LYS A 69 2.21 26.74 -10.28
CA LYS A 69 3.05 27.45 -11.26
C LYS A 69 2.70 28.93 -11.44
N ALA A 70 1.44 29.25 -11.34
CA ALA A 70 0.96 30.62 -11.46
C ALA A 70 1.38 31.49 -10.25
N GLY A 71 1.93 30.86 -9.19
CA GLY A 71 2.30 31.53 -7.96
C GLY A 71 1.19 31.54 -6.90
N ASP A 72 0.02 30.98 -7.21
CA ASP A 72 -1.10 30.93 -6.28
C ASP A 72 -0.83 29.90 -5.17
N GLU A 73 -1.08 30.28 -3.93
CA GLU A 73 -1.07 29.37 -2.80
C GLU A 73 -2.41 28.66 -2.68
N VAL A 74 -2.37 27.33 -2.61
CA VAL A 74 -3.53 26.46 -2.46
C VAL A 74 -3.41 25.69 -1.15
N SER A 75 -4.54 25.53 -0.47
CA SER A 75 -4.63 24.71 0.74
C SER A 75 -5.80 23.74 0.61
N ALA A 76 -5.58 22.49 0.99
CA ALA A 76 -6.61 21.47 1.06
C ALA A 76 -6.32 20.50 2.20
N ARG A 77 -7.37 19.85 2.69
CA ARG A 77 -7.25 18.81 3.73
C ARG A 77 -7.42 17.43 3.08
N LEU A 78 -6.49 16.52 3.36
CA LEU A 78 -6.66 15.11 3.00
C LEU A 78 -7.86 14.51 3.74
N GLY A 79 -8.61 13.64 3.07
CA GLY A 79 -9.81 12.99 3.62
C GLY A 79 -11.10 13.77 3.38
N GLU A 80 -11.03 15.03 2.93
CA GLU A 80 -12.20 15.78 2.48
C GLU A 80 -12.49 15.51 0.99
N PRO A 81 -13.74 15.71 0.54
CA PRO A 81 -14.07 15.60 -0.88
C PRO A 81 -13.32 16.66 -1.71
N LEU A 82 -12.40 16.21 -2.52
CA LEU A 82 -11.56 17.03 -3.41
C LEU A 82 -11.76 16.62 -4.87
N THR A 83 -11.46 17.54 -5.79
CA THR A 83 -11.28 17.14 -7.20
C THR A 83 -10.05 16.25 -7.34
N LYS A 84 -10.00 15.40 -8.35
CA LYS A 84 -8.86 14.49 -8.58
C LYS A 84 -7.52 15.22 -8.59
N ASP A 85 -7.47 16.39 -9.22
CA ASP A 85 -6.24 17.18 -9.32
C ASP A 85 -5.81 17.74 -7.96
N LEU A 86 -6.75 18.28 -7.17
CA LEU A 86 -6.46 18.77 -5.83
C LEU A 86 -6.07 17.64 -4.88
N GLU A 87 -6.74 16.50 -4.93
CA GLU A 87 -6.41 15.32 -4.13
C GLU A 87 -5.01 14.81 -4.47
N SER A 88 -4.67 14.73 -5.76
CA SER A 88 -3.32 14.33 -6.21
C SER A 88 -2.24 15.29 -5.72
N GLN A 89 -2.49 16.60 -5.77
CA GLN A 89 -1.56 17.62 -5.29
C GLN A 89 -1.40 17.57 -3.77
N ALA A 90 -2.50 17.46 -3.03
CA ALA A 90 -2.50 17.30 -1.58
C ALA A 90 -1.75 16.02 -1.15
N TRP A 91 -2.02 14.90 -1.82
CA TRP A 91 -1.32 13.65 -1.56
C TRP A 91 0.18 13.74 -1.75
N ARG A 92 0.62 14.38 -2.82
CA ARG A 92 2.06 14.60 -3.06
C ARG A 92 2.70 15.53 -2.05
N THR A 93 1.96 16.55 -1.58
CA THR A 93 2.41 17.43 -0.50
C THR A 93 2.59 16.67 0.80
N ALA A 94 1.66 15.75 1.14
CA ALA A 94 1.80 14.88 2.30
C ALA A 94 3.06 14.00 2.22
N LEU A 95 3.42 13.53 1.03
CA LEU A 95 4.59 12.67 0.81
C LEU A 95 5.90 13.45 0.62
N ASP A 96 5.88 14.77 0.76
CA ASP A 96 7.10 15.56 0.70
C ASP A 96 7.91 15.38 2.01
N PRO A 97 9.17 14.93 1.93
CA PRO A 97 9.98 14.74 3.13
C PRO A 97 10.34 16.04 3.86
N ALA A 98 10.18 17.21 3.23
CA ALA A 98 10.37 18.50 3.87
C ALA A 98 9.15 18.94 4.70
N GLY A 99 7.96 18.35 4.48
CA GLY A 99 6.76 18.63 5.25
C GLY A 99 6.71 17.89 6.58
N GLU A 100 5.69 18.17 7.38
CA GLU A 100 5.51 17.57 8.71
C GLU A 100 4.69 16.28 8.68
N TRP A 101 3.90 16.03 7.62
CA TRP A 101 3.01 14.87 7.55
C TRP A 101 3.77 13.54 7.64
N ILE A 102 4.76 13.35 6.78
CA ILE A 102 5.47 12.07 6.70
C ILE A 102 6.32 11.78 7.96
N PRO A 103 7.07 12.72 8.57
CA PRO A 103 7.74 12.47 9.83
C PRO A 103 6.78 12.09 10.95
N ALA A 104 5.61 12.73 11.05
CA ALA A 104 4.61 12.42 12.06
C ALA A 104 4.04 11.00 11.87
N VAL A 105 3.71 10.61 10.65
CA VAL A 105 3.23 9.26 10.34
C VAL A 105 4.31 8.20 10.61
N LEU A 106 5.57 8.48 10.27
CA LEU A 106 6.69 7.57 10.58
C LEU A 106 6.88 7.42 12.10
N ALA A 107 6.72 8.49 12.87
CA ALA A 107 6.80 8.42 14.33
C ALA A 107 5.65 7.59 14.92
N ALA A 108 4.42 7.81 14.46
CA ALA A 108 3.26 7.01 14.88
C ALA A 108 3.42 5.53 14.53
N ALA A 109 3.93 5.25 13.34
CA ALA A 109 4.21 3.88 12.90
C ALA A 109 5.31 3.20 13.74
N ASP A 110 6.36 3.95 14.13
CA ASP A 110 7.41 3.41 14.99
C ASP A 110 6.92 3.18 16.43
N GLN A 111 6.06 4.05 16.93
CA GLN A 111 5.40 3.81 18.21
C GLN A 111 4.59 2.50 18.15
N ARG A 112 3.79 2.32 17.10
CA ARG A 112 3.02 1.09 16.89
C ARG A 112 3.92 -0.15 16.80
N LEU A 113 5.01 -0.06 16.07
CA LEU A 113 6.00 -1.13 16.00
C LEU A 113 6.62 -1.43 17.38
N SER A 114 6.89 -0.41 18.18
CA SER A 114 7.42 -0.56 19.53
C SER A 114 6.44 -1.29 20.46
N GLU A 115 5.14 -1.04 20.32
CA GLU A 115 4.09 -1.76 21.06
C GLU A 115 4.07 -3.24 20.69
N ILE A 116 4.06 -3.53 19.38
CA ILE A 116 4.09 -4.92 18.87
C ILE A 116 5.37 -5.64 19.33
N ARG A 117 6.50 -4.97 19.32
CA ARG A 117 7.79 -5.55 19.74
C ARG A 117 7.88 -5.89 21.23
N ARG A 118 6.99 -5.40 22.07
CA ARG A 118 6.88 -5.87 23.48
C ARG A 118 6.48 -7.34 23.55
N GLN A 119 5.69 -7.81 22.61
CA GLN A 119 5.22 -9.20 22.54
C GLN A 119 5.98 -10.02 21.50
N ILE A 120 6.40 -9.39 20.41
CA ILE A 120 7.06 -9.98 19.24
C ILE A 120 8.37 -9.20 18.99
N PRO A 121 9.46 -9.49 19.74
CA PRO A 121 10.66 -8.64 19.74
C PRO A 121 11.35 -8.46 18.40
N ASP A 122 11.16 -9.40 17.47
CA ASP A 122 11.70 -9.37 16.11
C ASP A 122 10.77 -8.77 15.07
N ALA A 123 9.57 -8.27 15.47
CA ALA A 123 8.66 -7.60 14.54
C ALA A 123 9.36 -6.48 13.77
N GLY A 124 9.11 -6.39 12.47
CA GLY A 124 9.70 -5.41 11.58
C GLY A 124 8.68 -4.49 10.93
N GLY A 125 9.15 -3.34 10.49
CA GLY A 125 8.37 -2.37 9.73
C GLY A 125 8.91 -2.19 8.32
N LEU A 126 8.01 -1.80 7.40
CA LEU A 126 8.34 -1.49 6.01
C LEU A 126 7.71 -0.16 5.59
N VAL A 127 8.53 0.74 5.07
CA VAL A 127 8.07 1.94 4.37
C VAL A 127 8.19 1.72 2.87
N ILE A 128 7.07 1.88 2.16
CA ILE A 128 7.01 1.81 0.71
C ILE A 128 7.09 3.23 0.17
N ALA A 129 8.24 3.60 -0.40
CA ALA A 129 8.48 4.94 -0.92
C ALA A 129 8.21 5.03 -2.43
N THR A 130 7.89 6.22 -2.88
CA THR A 130 7.66 6.55 -4.29
C THR A 130 8.92 6.35 -5.15
N ASP A 131 10.03 6.92 -4.70
CA ASP A 131 11.28 6.99 -5.45
C ASP A 131 12.50 6.88 -4.51
N ARG A 132 13.69 6.89 -5.10
CA ARG A 132 14.96 6.74 -4.37
C ARG A 132 15.29 7.92 -3.46
N GLU A 133 14.94 9.12 -3.86
CA GLU A 133 15.22 10.33 -3.08
C GLU A 133 14.37 10.34 -1.83
N LYS A 134 13.07 10.10 -1.98
CA LYS A 134 12.13 9.96 -0.87
C LYS A 134 12.50 8.79 0.03
N ALA A 135 12.87 7.62 -0.52
CA ALA A 135 13.31 6.49 0.28
C ALA A 135 14.51 6.83 1.18
N ARG A 136 15.51 7.53 0.64
CA ARG A 136 16.68 7.96 1.42
C ARG A 136 16.31 9.03 2.45
N ALA A 137 15.39 9.93 2.12
CA ALA A 137 14.91 10.96 3.05
C ALA A 137 14.13 10.31 4.21
N TYR A 138 13.20 9.43 3.93
CA TYR A 138 12.43 8.69 4.94
C TYR A 138 13.34 7.82 5.82
N ALA A 139 14.37 7.21 5.24
CA ALA A 139 15.36 6.46 6.02
C ALA A 139 16.14 7.36 6.99
N ARG A 140 16.49 8.59 6.61
CA ARG A 140 17.12 9.57 7.52
C ARG A 140 16.18 9.99 8.64
N GLN A 141 14.92 10.25 8.32
CA GLN A 141 13.89 10.59 9.31
C GLN A 141 13.67 9.44 10.30
N LEU A 142 13.52 8.22 9.82
CA LEU A 142 13.41 7.05 10.70
C LEU A 142 14.65 6.86 11.58
N ALA A 143 15.84 7.07 11.03
CA ALA A 143 17.07 7.01 11.83
C ALA A 143 17.09 8.07 12.95
N ALA A 144 16.57 9.27 12.68
CA ALA A 144 16.44 10.31 13.70
C ALA A 144 15.38 9.98 14.76
N ILE A 145 14.24 9.37 14.36
CA ILE A 145 13.16 8.98 15.25
C ILE A 145 13.57 7.81 16.15
N THR A 146 14.19 6.77 15.56
CA THR A 146 14.43 5.50 16.24
C THR A 146 15.81 5.39 16.87
N GLY A 147 16.77 6.22 16.45
CA GLY A 147 18.19 6.05 16.77
C GLY A 147 18.88 4.91 16.02
N GLU A 148 18.15 4.15 15.19
CA GLU A 148 18.67 2.99 14.43
C GLU A 148 18.62 3.27 12.92
N LYS A 149 19.66 2.87 12.19
CA LYS A 149 19.69 3.04 10.74
C LYS A 149 18.83 1.98 10.05
N PRO A 150 17.78 2.37 9.29
CA PRO A 150 16.97 1.39 8.56
C PRO A 150 17.74 0.76 7.39
N THR A 151 17.32 -0.44 7.00
CA THR A 151 17.75 -1.07 5.74
C THR A 151 17.09 -0.34 4.57
N VAL A 152 17.87 0.12 3.60
CA VAL A 152 17.35 0.76 2.38
C VAL A 152 17.54 -0.18 1.19
N VAL A 153 16.43 -0.48 0.51
CA VAL A 153 16.38 -1.34 -0.67
C VAL A 153 15.87 -0.53 -1.85
N LEU A 154 16.71 -0.39 -2.87
CA LEU A 154 16.36 0.33 -4.10
C LEU A 154 16.29 -0.69 -5.24
N SER A 155 15.37 -0.47 -6.19
CA SER A 155 15.04 -1.43 -7.26
C SER A 155 16.21 -1.83 -8.17
N ASP A 156 17.21 -0.97 -8.28
CA ASP A 156 18.38 -1.18 -9.16
C ASP A 156 19.67 -1.48 -8.36
N ASP A 157 19.56 -1.68 -7.06
CA ASP A 157 20.73 -2.06 -6.26
C ASP A 157 21.13 -3.49 -6.59
N ASN A 158 22.36 -3.69 -7.06
CA ASN A 158 23.00 -5.01 -7.06
C ASN A 158 23.03 -5.52 -5.62
N GLY A 159 22.34 -6.63 -5.35
CA GLY A 159 22.22 -7.16 -3.98
C GLY A 159 20.96 -6.71 -3.21
N ALA A 160 19.93 -6.20 -3.88
CA ALA A 160 18.65 -5.89 -3.24
C ALA A 160 18.07 -7.12 -2.52
N SER A 161 18.05 -8.28 -3.17
CA SER A 161 17.58 -9.54 -2.59
C SER A 161 18.37 -9.94 -1.34
N GLU A 162 19.70 -9.83 -1.37
CA GLU A 162 20.56 -10.12 -0.22
C GLU A 162 20.27 -9.20 0.98
N LYS A 163 20.03 -7.90 0.73
CA LYS A 163 19.65 -6.96 1.78
C LYS A 163 18.31 -7.31 2.43
N ILE A 164 17.34 -7.78 1.62
CA ILE A 164 16.03 -8.19 2.11
C ILE A 164 16.16 -9.50 2.92
N GLU A 165 16.93 -10.45 2.44
CA GLU A 165 17.21 -11.70 3.18
C GLU A 165 17.91 -11.42 4.51
N GLN A 166 18.93 -10.56 4.52
CA GLN A 166 19.60 -10.11 5.74
C GLN A 166 18.62 -9.41 6.69
N PHE A 167 17.76 -8.52 6.18
CA PHE A 167 16.72 -7.89 6.98
C PHE A 167 15.75 -8.95 7.51
N SER A 168 15.30 -9.90 6.71
CA SER A 168 14.37 -10.96 7.12
C SER A 168 14.95 -11.83 8.25
N ALA A 169 16.24 -12.12 8.21
CA ALA A 169 16.95 -12.91 9.21
C ALA A 169 17.41 -12.11 10.45
N SER A 170 17.21 -10.80 10.47
CA SER A 170 17.69 -9.92 11.54
C SER A 170 16.57 -9.44 12.47
N ASN A 171 16.98 -8.71 13.53
CA ASN A 171 16.05 -7.98 14.43
C ASN A 171 15.97 -6.49 14.10
N GLN A 172 16.47 -6.06 12.93
CA GLN A 172 16.39 -4.66 12.51
C GLN A 172 14.94 -4.18 12.48
N ARG A 173 14.71 -2.93 12.94
CA ARG A 173 13.35 -2.40 13.09
C ARG A 173 12.70 -2.11 11.75
N TRP A 174 13.39 -1.36 10.89
CA TRP A 174 12.80 -0.79 9.69
C TRP A 174 13.53 -1.14 8.41
N MET A 175 12.77 -1.41 7.40
CA MET A 175 13.19 -1.40 6.00
C MET A 175 12.45 -0.30 5.25
N VAL A 176 13.16 0.42 4.38
CA VAL A 176 12.59 1.39 3.45
C VAL A 176 12.87 0.88 2.05
N ALA A 177 11.84 0.68 1.25
CA ALA A 177 11.97 0.16 -0.10
C ALA A 177 11.23 1.04 -1.10
N VAL A 178 11.82 1.17 -2.30
CA VAL A 178 11.14 1.78 -3.44
C VAL A 178 10.34 0.71 -4.12
N ARG A 179 8.99 0.88 -4.18
CA ARG A 179 8.10 0.03 -4.99
C ARG A 179 8.50 -1.44 -4.92
N MET A 180 8.42 -2.05 -3.75
CA MET A 180 8.86 -3.42 -3.48
C MET A 180 8.68 -4.38 -4.64
N VAL A 181 9.76 -4.73 -5.29
CA VAL A 181 9.78 -5.21 -6.65
C VAL A 181 10.36 -6.60 -6.80
N SER A 182 10.61 -7.39 -5.87
CA SER A 182 11.07 -8.74 -6.19
C SER A 182 10.07 -9.81 -5.83
N GLU A 183 9.67 -10.59 -6.84
CA GLU A 183 9.09 -11.91 -6.63
C GLU A 183 9.99 -12.73 -5.71
N GLY A 184 9.37 -13.42 -4.76
CA GLY A 184 10.07 -14.42 -3.95
C GLY A 184 10.70 -13.90 -2.67
N VAL A 185 10.70 -12.62 -2.38
CA VAL A 185 11.19 -12.15 -1.08
C VAL A 185 10.06 -12.10 -0.07
N ASP A 186 10.15 -13.04 0.83
CA ASP A 186 9.23 -13.18 1.95
C ASP A 186 9.88 -12.66 3.23
N VAL A 187 9.22 -11.70 3.88
CA VAL A 187 9.62 -11.17 5.19
C VAL A 187 8.47 -11.35 6.20
N PRO A 188 8.27 -12.55 6.75
CA PRO A 188 7.10 -12.88 7.58
C PRO A 188 6.99 -12.04 8.85
N ARG A 189 8.08 -11.42 9.30
CA ARG A 189 8.13 -10.59 10.50
C ARG A 189 7.64 -9.15 10.30
N LEU A 190 7.24 -8.75 9.08
CA LEU A 190 6.68 -7.42 8.84
C LEU A 190 5.32 -7.28 9.52
N ALA A 191 5.22 -6.42 10.50
CA ALA A 191 4.00 -6.19 11.29
C ALA A 191 3.46 -4.76 11.17
N VAL A 192 4.27 -3.81 10.71
CA VAL A 192 3.85 -2.43 10.49
C VAL A 192 4.29 -1.98 9.10
N GLY A 193 3.36 -1.35 8.38
CA GLY A 193 3.58 -0.77 7.06
C GLY A 193 3.32 0.72 7.03
N VAL A 194 4.07 1.47 6.21
CA VAL A 194 3.75 2.85 5.84
C VAL A 194 3.66 2.93 4.32
N TYR A 195 2.48 3.22 3.82
CA TYR A 195 2.22 3.40 2.39
C TYR A 195 2.56 4.83 1.97
N ALA A 196 3.84 5.07 1.73
CA ALA A 196 4.40 6.41 1.41
C ALA A 196 4.70 6.56 -0.08
N THR A 197 3.76 6.11 -0.92
CA THR A 197 3.81 6.22 -2.39
C THR A 197 2.51 6.80 -2.93
N SER A 198 2.56 7.45 -4.08
CA SER A 198 1.39 7.99 -4.78
C SER A 198 0.75 7.01 -5.77
N THR A 199 1.19 5.76 -5.78
CA THR A 199 0.61 4.71 -6.64
C THR A 199 -0.72 4.23 -6.07
N SER A 200 -1.77 4.18 -6.89
CA SER A 200 -3.13 3.76 -6.53
C SER A 200 -3.69 2.63 -7.39
N THR A 201 -2.84 1.93 -8.14
CA THR A 201 -3.32 0.78 -8.92
C THR A 201 -3.74 -0.38 -8.00
N PRO A 202 -4.91 -1.02 -8.24
CA PRO A 202 -5.39 -2.14 -7.42
C PRO A 202 -4.36 -3.25 -7.27
N LEU A 203 -3.67 -3.60 -8.35
CA LEU A 203 -2.67 -4.67 -8.33
C LEU A 203 -1.47 -4.32 -7.46
N PHE A 204 -0.94 -3.10 -7.56
CA PHE A 204 0.18 -2.66 -6.71
C PHE A 204 -0.23 -2.62 -5.24
N PHE A 205 -1.41 -2.09 -4.94
CA PHE A 205 -1.93 -2.03 -3.57
C PHE A 205 -2.07 -3.43 -2.98
N ALA A 206 -2.74 -4.35 -3.68
CA ALA A 206 -2.93 -5.73 -3.23
C ALA A 206 -1.59 -6.45 -2.98
N GLN A 207 -0.60 -6.26 -3.85
CA GLN A 207 0.74 -6.84 -3.65
C GLN A 207 1.49 -6.20 -2.49
N ALA A 208 1.38 -4.89 -2.31
CA ALA A 208 1.98 -4.18 -1.19
C ALA A 208 1.40 -4.67 0.15
N ILE A 209 0.06 -4.75 0.26
CA ILE A 209 -0.63 -5.20 1.46
C ILE A 209 -0.40 -6.70 1.70
N GLY A 210 -0.34 -7.50 0.65
CA GLY A 210 -0.03 -8.93 0.71
C GLY A 210 1.28 -9.27 1.44
N ARG A 211 2.19 -8.31 1.61
CA ARG A 211 3.42 -8.46 2.41
C ARG A 211 3.16 -8.52 3.91
N PHE A 212 2.02 -8.01 4.36
CA PHE A 212 1.68 -7.91 5.78
C PHE A 212 0.71 -8.97 6.26
N VAL A 213 0.06 -9.72 5.37
CA VAL A 213 -0.97 -10.70 5.74
C VAL A 213 -0.43 -12.01 6.36
N ARG A 214 0.87 -12.26 6.27
CA ARG A 214 1.44 -13.53 6.74
C ARG A 214 1.45 -13.64 8.25
N ALA A 215 0.72 -14.60 8.80
CA ALA A 215 0.73 -14.93 10.21
C ALA A 215 1.90 -15.87 10.52
N ARG A 216 2.62 -15.61 11.60
CA ARG A 216 3.62 -16.52 12.18
C ARG A 216 3.08 -17.25 13.41
N ARG A 217 2.11 -16.61 14.08
CA ARG A 217 1.46 -17.12 15.29
C ARG A 217 -0.02 -16.74 15.25
N PRO A 218 -0.90 -17.57 15.85
CA PRO A 218 -2.31 -17.20 16.02
C PRO A 218 -2.43 -15.88 16.80
N GLY A 219 -3.40 -15.03 16.40
CA GLY A 219 -3.71 -13.76 17.07
C GLY A 219 -2.78 -12.60 16.71
N GLU A 220 -1.81 -12.78 15.80
CA GLU A 220 -1.04 -11.64 15.27
C GLU A 220 -1.92 -10.75 14.39
N THR A 221 -1.68 -9.44 14.46
CA THR A 221 -2.24 -8.44 13.54
C THR A 221 -1.12 -7.66 12.86
N ALA A 222 -1.39 -7.08 11.71
CA ALA A 222 -0.52 -6.10 11.09
C ALA A 222 -1.22 -4.75 11.02
N SER A 223 -0.46 -3.67 11.04
CA SER A 223 -0.98 -2.30 10.93
C SER A 223 -0.34 -1.60 9.74
N VAL A 224 -1.15 -1.01 8.86
CA VAL A 224 -0.66 -0.27 7.69
C VAL A 224 -1.16 1.16 7.75
N PHE A 225 -0.22 2.09 7.79
CA PHE A 225 -0.45 3.53 7.80
C PHE A 225 -0.54 4.03 6.36
N LEU A 226 -1.59 4.77 6.04
CA LEU A 226 -1.82 5.29 4.69
C LEU A 226 -2.43 6.69 4.71
N PRO A 227 -2.20 7.53 3.69
CA PRO A 227 -2.87 8.83 3.58
C PRO A 227 -4.36 8.64 3.31
N SER A 228 -5.18 9.51 3.92
CA SER A 228 -6.65 9.55 3.72
C SER A 228 -6.98 10.10 2.35
N VAL A 229 -6.76 9.31 1.31
CA VAL A 229 -7.13 9.63 -0.07
C VAL A 229 -8.14 8.63 -0.60
N THR A 230 -9.13 9.14 -1.32
CA THR A 230 -10.26 8.34 -1.83
C THR A 230 -9.84 7.04 -2.53
N PRO A 231 -8.83 7.05 -3.43
CA PRO A 231 -8.42 5.83 -4.11
C PRO A 231 -7.89 4.74 -3.18
N LEU A 232 -7.09 5.10 -2.17
CA LEU A 232 -6.53 4.12 -1.24
C LEU A 232 -7.58 3.60 -0.26
N LEU A 233 -8.46 4.48 0.22
CA LEU A 233 -9.56 4.07 1.11
C LEU A 233 -10.51 3.10 0.40
N ALA A 234 -10.82 3.36 -0.88
CA ALA A 234 -11.60 2.43 -1.69
C ALA A 234 -10.89 1.09 -1.88
N LEU A 235 -9.60 1.09 -2.21
CA LEU A 235 -8.82 -0.14 -2.37
C LEU A 235 -8.71 -0.94 -1.07
N ALA A 236 -8.58 -0.27 0.07
CA ALA A 236 -8.58 -0.93 1.37
C ALA A 236 -9.94 -1.60 1.66
N ALA A 237 -11.05 -0.92 1.34
CA ALA A 237 -12.40 -1.49 1.48
C ALA A 237 -12.70 -2.62 0.48
N GLU A 238 -12.10 -2.56 -0.70
CA GLU A 238 -12.34 -3.51 -1.80
C GLU A 238 -11.36 -4.69 -1.82
N LEU A 239 -10.34 -4.72 -0.94
CA LEU A 239 -9.27 -5.71 -0.99
C LEU A 239 -9.79 -7.16 -1.03
N GLU A 240 -10.97 -7.42 -0.53
CA GLU A 240 -11.59 -8.74 -0.53
C GLU A 240 -12.55 -9.00 -1.68
N THR A 241 -13.21 -7.98 -2.19
CA THR A 241 -14.31 -8.15 -3.15
C THR A 241 -13.86 -8.19 -4.60
N GLU A 242 -12.73 -7.57 -4.95
CA GLU A 242 -12.27 -7.42 -6.34
C GLU A 242 -11.13 -8.35 -6.73
N ARG A 243 -11.30 -9.66 -6.55
CA ARG A 243 -10.32 -10.64 -7.04
C ARG A 243 -10.59 -11.09 -8.47
N ASP A 244 -11.73 -10.72 -9.01
CA ASP A 244 -12.12 -11.10 -10.35
C ASP A 244 -11.66 -10.09 -11.40
N HIS A 245 -11.00 -10.59 -12.44
CA HIS A 245 -10.59 -9.77 -13.57
C HIS A 245 -11.78 -9.36 -14.43
N ALA A 246 -12.07 -8.05 -14.53
CA ALA A 246 -13.12 -7.51 -15.38
C ALA A 246 -12.56 -7.18 -16.76
N LEU A 247 -13.12 -7.80 -17.82
CA LEU A 247 -12.68 -7.61 -19.20
C LEU A 247 -13.18 -6.31 -19.84
N ASP A 248 -14.34 -5.82 -19.43
CA ASP A 248 -15.03 -4.73 -20.09
C ASP A 248 -14.78 -3.35 -19.43
N ARG A 249 -13.61 -3.15 -18.81
CA ARG A 249 -13.17 -1.81 -18.39
C ARG A 249 -12.72 -1.03 -19.63
N PRO A 250 -13.09 0.26 -19.75
CA PRO A 250 -12.60 1.08 -20.85
C PRO A 250 -11.07 1.15 -20.80
N ALA A 251 -10.43 0.73 -21.91
CA ALA A 251 -8.98 0.81 -22.04
C ALA A 251 -8.55 2.28 -22.05
N LYS A 252 -7.54 2.62 -21.25
CA LYS A 252 -6.77 3.84 -21.48
C LYS A 252 -5.88 3.59 -22.70
N GLU A 253 -5.84 4.52 -23.64
CA GLU A 253 -5.20 4.37 -24.97
C GLU A 253 -3.69 4.02 -24.94
N ASP A 254 -3.03 4.00 -23.77
CA ASP A 254 -1.59 3.79 -23.62
C ASP A 254 -1.16 2.31 -23.41
N ASP A 255 -2.10 1.36 -23.38
CA ASP A 255 -1.82 -0.03 -22.95
C ASP A 255 -1.29 -0.99 -24.03
N VAL A 256 -0.97 -0.51 -25.23
CA VAL A 256 -0.72 -1.40 -26.40
C VAL A 256 0.74 -1.83 -26.58
N GLN A 257 1.70 -1.31 -25.84
CA GLN A 257 3.13 -1.47 -26.20
C GLN A 257 3.94 -2.56 -25.49
N ASP A 258 3.42 -3.29 -24.49
CA ASP A 258 4.27 -4.20 -23.70
C ASP A 258 3.74 -5.64 -23.56
N LEU A 259 3.56 -6.32 -24.68
CA LEU A 259 3.07 -7.71 -24.71
C LEU A 259 4.10 -8.78 -24.25
N PHE A 260 5.36 -8.43 -24.02
CA PHE A 260 6.46 -9.38 -23.76
C PHE A 260 7.22 -9.16 -22.43
N ALA A 261 6.85 -8.19 -21.62
CA ALA A 261 7.49 -7.95 -20.33
C ALA A 261 6.96 -8.89 -19.24
N ASN A 262 7.84 -9.20 -18.28
CA ASN A 262 7.52 -9.96 -17.08
C ASN A 262 6.35 -9.28 -16.33
N PRO A 263 5.41 -10.00 -15.71
CA PRO A 263 4.28 -9.39 -14.97
C PRO A 263 4.70 -8.33 -13.94
N GLU A 264 5.84 -8.50 -13.29
CA GLU A 264 6.40 -7.53 -12.35
C GLU A 264 6.94 -6.29 -13.03
N ASP A 265 7.69 -6.44 -14.12
CA ASP A 265 8.17 -5.30 -14.91
C ASP A 265 7.01 -4.46 -15.43
N ARG A 266 5.88 -5.11 -15.75
CA ARG A 266 4.63 -4.45 -16.13
C ARG A 266 3.99 -3.68 -14.99
N LEU A 267 3.98 -4.26 -13.79
CA LEU A 267 3.46 -3.60 -12.61
C LEU A 267 4.26 -2.33 -12.30
N ILE A 268 5.58 -2.42 -12.34
CA ILE A 268 6.49 -1.31 -12.14
C ILE A 268 6.31 -0.28 -13.26
N ALA A 269 6.21 -0.73 -14.50
CA ALA A 269 6.00 0.14 -15.64
C ALA A 269 4.64 0.85 -15.56
N ALA A 270 3.58 0.17 -15.14
CA ALA A 270 2.26 0.76 -14.91
C ALA A 270 2.30 1.80 -13.78
N ALA A 271 2.89 1.46 -12.63
CA ALA A 271 3.08 2.38 -11.53
C ALA A 271 3.95 3.59 -11.91
N ASN A 272 5.02 3.36 -12.70
CA ASN A 272 5.88 4.42 -13.25
C ASN A 272 5.16 5.32 -14.24
N ARG A 273 4.26 4.77 -15.06
CA ARG A 273 3.46 5.55 -16.01
C ARG A 273 2.44 6.41 -15.29
N GLU A 274 1.71 5.87 -14.34
CA GLU A 274 0.74 6.60 -13.54
C GLU A 274 1.41 7.78 -12.81
N GLU A 275 2.57 7.56 -12.23
CA GLU A 275 3.32 8.59 -11.52
C GLU A 275 3.92 9.63 -12.48
N LYS A 276 4.50 9.21 -13.63
CA LYS A 276 4.99 10.14 -14.66
C LYS A 276 3.86 10.94 -15.28
N ALA A 277 2.70 10.34 -15.55
CA ALA A 277 1.52 11.05 -16.03
C ALA A 277 1.03 12.06 -15.00
N SER A 278 0.98 11.67 -13.72
CA SER A 278 0.67 12.56 -12.62
C SER A 278 1.70 13.69 -12.47
N ASP A 279 3.02 13.41 -12.65
CA ASP A 279 4.08 14.43 -12.64
C ASP A 279 4.02 15.37 -13.85
N ALA A 280 3.67 14.85 -15.02
CA ALA A 280 3.52 15.64 -16.23
C ALA A 280 2.33 16.59 -16.18
N LEU A 281 1.25 16.20 -15.50
CA LEU A 281 0.05 17.02 -15.30
C LEU A 281 0.27 18.18 -14.33
N LEU A 282 1.30 18.11 -13.46
CA LEU A 282 1.56 19.08 -12.40
C LEU A 282 2.97 19.69 -12.45
N PRO A 283 3.49 20.11 -13.62
CA PRO A 283 4.78 20.74 -13.68
C PRO A 283 4.76 22.11 -12.95
N GLY A 284 5.64 22.31 -11.97
CA GLY A 284 5.79 23.58 -11.22
C GLY A 284 4.90 23.69 -9.98
N PHE A 285 4.55 22.57 -9.41
CA PHE A 285 4.00 22.42 -8.09
C PHE A 285 5.14 22.43 -7.06
N GLU A 286 5.01 23.23 -6.01
CA GLU A 286 5.97 23.31 -4.90
C GLU A 286 5.22 23.04 -3.59
N ALA A 287 5.53 21.95 -2.92
CA ALA A 287 5.02 21.68 -1.58
C ALA A 287 5.54 22.73 -0.60
N MET A 288 4.70 23.29 0.25
CA MET A 288 5.07 24.33 1.20
C MET A 288 5.01 23.82 2.63
N ASP A 289 3.89 23.19 2.99
CA ASP A 289 3.62 22.79 4.37
C ASP A 289 2.60 21.66 4.42
N SER A 290 2.72 20.81 5.44
CA SER A 290 1.75 19.73 5.67
C SER A 290 1.69 19.37 7.15
N THR A 291 0.49 19.05 7.65
CA THR A 291 0.29 18.51 8.99
C THR A 291 -0.27 17.10 8.88
N ALA A 292 -0.05 16.29 9.90
CA ALA A 292 -0.63 14.94 9.97
C ALA A 292 -1.62 14.88 11.15
N GLU A 293 -2.77 14.32 10.88
CA GLU A 293 -3.80 14.06 11.87
C GLU A 293 -4.32 12.64 11.65
N PHE A 294 -4.45 11.88 12.73
CA PHE A 294 -5.12 10.59 12.66
C PHE A 294 -6.57 10.78 12.21
N ASP A 295 -7.00 10.07 11.18
CA ASP A 295 -8.36 10.18 10.64
C ASP A 295 -9.24 9.04 11.17
N ARG A 296 -8.90 7.80 10.82
CA ARG A 296 -9.69 6.64 11.24
C ARG A 296 -8.93 5.33 11.12
N VAL A 297 -9.46 4.31 11.77
CA VAL A 297 -9.07 2.91 11.56
C VAL A 297 -10.04 2.30 10.55
N LEU A 298 -9.48 1.64 9.56
CA LEU A 298 -10.21 0.76 8.65
C LEU A 298 -9.79 -0.68 8.95
N PHE A 299 -10.74 -1.54 9.19
CA PHE A 299 -10.50 -2.96 9.40
C PHE A 299 -10.81 -3.70 8.12
N ASP A 300 -9.83 -4.44 7.59
CA ASP A 300 -10.00 -5.31 6.45
C ASP A 300 -10.09 -6.76 6.94
N GLY A 301 -11.08 -7.48 6.47
CA GLY A 301 -11.19 -8.92 6.71
C GLY A 301 -12.22 -9.35 7.70
N GLY A 302 -13.35 -8.70 7.74
CA GLY A 302 -14.59 -9.21 8.28
C GLY A 302 -14.70 -9.30 9.80
N GLU A 303 -15.75 -9.88 10.27
CA GLU A 303 -16.17 -9.98 11.64
C GLU A 303 -15.15 -10.69 12.55
N PHE A 304 -14.12 -10.01 12.98
CA PHE A 304 -13.45 -10.38 14.21
C PHE A 304 -14.24 -9.81 15.39
N GLY A 305 -15.35 -10.47 15.71
CA GLY A 305 -15.98 -10.60 17.02
C GLY A 305 -16.25 -9.36 17.88
N THR A 306 -15.93 -8.20 17.45
CA THR A 306 -16.27 -6.95 18.11
C THR A 306 -16.90 -6.05 17.09
N GLY A 307 -18.17 -5.76 17.25
CA GLY A 307 -18.85 -4.71 16.49
C GLY A 307 -18.27 -3.33 16.83
N ALA A 308 -16.95 -3.21 16.71
CA ALA A 308 -16.22 -2.02 17.01
C ALA A 308 -16.53 -0.98 15.94
N MET A 309 -17.04 0.16 16.38
CA MET A 309 -17.32 1.27 15.48
C MET A 309 -16.00 1.90 15.06
N VAL A 310 -15.75 1.93 13.76
CA VAL A 310 -14.58 2.57 13.18
C VAL A 310 -14.46 4.01 13.69
N GLY A 311 -13.31 4.34 14.29
CA GLY A 311 -13.02 5.69 14.78
C GLY A 311 -13.55 6.01 16.19
N SER A 312 -13.97 5.02 16.98
CA SER A 312 -14.33 5.27 18.38
C SER A 312 -13.10 5.53 19.27
N VAL A 313 -13.30 6.28 20.35
CA VAL A 313 -12.25 6.54 21.33
C VAL A 313 -11.75 5.22 21.97
N GLU A 314 -12.65 4.27 22.16
CA GLU A 314 -12.35 2.94 22.70
C GLU A 314 -11.44 2.12 21.79
N GLU A 315 -11.58 2.25 20.47
CA GLU A 315 -10.66 1.61 19.50
C GLU A 315 -9.28 2.25 19.53
N GLN A 316 -9.22 3.57 19.70
CA GLN A 316 -7.94 4.27 19.83
C GLN A 316 -7.17 3.79 21.08
N GLU A 317 -7.87 3.61 22.21
CA GLU A 317 -7.28 3.06 23.43
C GLU A 317 -6.86 1.59 23.26
N PHE A 318 -7.71 0.78 22.60
CA PHE A 318 -7.42 -0.63 22.34
C PHE A 318 -6.20 -0.82 21.42
N LEU A 319 -6.04 0.04 20.43
CA LEU A 319 -4.90 0.02 19.52
C LEU A 319 -3.66 0.73 20.08
N GLY A 320 -3.75 1.33 21.26
CA GLY A 320 -2.66 2.08 21.88
C GLY A 320 -2.29 3.35 21.11
N ILE A 321 -3.23 3.89 20.33
CA ILE A 321 -3.06 5.16 19.64
C ILE A 321 -3.34 6.27 20.65
N PRO A 322 -2.40 7.22 20.92
CA PRO A 322 -2.67 8.32 21.80
C PRO A 322 -3.87 9.12 21.27
N GLY A 323 -4.85 9.36 22.12
CA GLY A 323 -5.89 10.32 21.81
C GLY A 323 -5.27 11.69 21.55
N LEU A 324 -5.65 12.34 20.47
CA LEU A 324 -5.28 13.72 20.18
C LEU A 324 -6.05 14.67 21.07
#